data_ad63220be98bd0ffd63b06b67f1bd9b8
#
_entry.id   ad63220be98bd0ffd63b06b67f1bd9b8
#
_cell.length_a   1.000
_cell.length_b   1.000
_cell.length_c   1.000
_cell.angle_alpha   90.00
_cell.angle_beta   90.00
_cell.angle_gamma   90.00
#
_symmetry.space_group_name_H-M   'P 1'
#
loop_
_entity.id
_entity.type
_entity.pdbx_description
1 polymer ?
#
loop_
_entity_poly.entity_id
_entity_poly.type
_entity_poly.pdbx_seq_one_letter_code
_entity_poly.pdbx_strand_id
1 'polypeptide(L)'
;MDYKVTVIGAGVIGLAAARELSQRYENVLIIDKEESFGRGISSRNSEVVHSGLYYKQNSLKAILCIKGQQLLYDYCKEKSIPHNICGKLIVAQGEIGKQKLTELLSNAQRNGVQDGKLCNKDEILSFEPHVQAEYGLYFPRFGVVDSH
;
A
#
# COMPACT_ATOMS: atom_id res chain seq x y z
N MET A 1 26.37 9.22 27.39
CA MET A 1 26.31 8.88 25.97
C MET A 1 25.38 9.92 25.34
N ASP A 2 25.89 10.71 24.41
CA ASP A 2 25.11 11.80 23.81
C ASP A 2 24.45 11.30 22.53
N TYR A 3 23.14 11.35 22.50
CA TYR A 3 22.37 11.00 21.30
C TYR A 3 22.28 12.21 20.36
N LYS A 4 22.66 12.03 19.10
CA LYS A 4 22.59 13.11 18.10
C LYS A 4 21.19 13.27 17.51
N VAL A 5 20.42 12.19 17.48
CA VAL A 5 19.06 12.16 16.95
C VAL A 5 18.19 11.29 17.85
N THR A 6 17.00 11.79 18.17
CA THR A 6 15.99 11.01 18.88
C THR A 6 14.73 10.92 18.01
N VAL A 7 14.26 9.71 17.75
CA VAL A 7 13.01 9.42 17.04
C VAL A 7 11.96 9.05 18.09
N ILE A 8 10.84 9.77 18.10
CA ILE A 8 9.73 9.52 19.01
C ILE A 8 8.67 8.70 18.28
N GLY A 9 8.45 7.48 18.76
CA GLY A 9 7.55 6.49 18.18
C GLY A 9 8.30 5.36 17.47
N ALA A 10 8.11 4.13 17.95
CA ALA A 10 8.67 2.89 17.37
C ALA A 10 7.65 2.11 16.54
N GLY A 11 6.69 2.79 15.91
CA GLY A 11 5.87 2.24 14.84
C GLY A 11 6.66 2.14 13.52
N VAL A 12 6.06 1.56 12.47
CA VAL A 12 6.73 1.34 11.18
C VAL A 12 7.36 2.61 10.60
N ILE A 13 6.73 3.77 10.74
CA ILE A 13 7.26 5.04 10.24
C ILE A 13 8.48 5.49 11.04
N GLY A 14 8.42 5.43 12.36
CA GLY A 14 9.56 5.80 13.22
C GLY A 14 10.75 4.86 13.02
N LEU A 15 10.50 3.56 12.90
CA LEU A 15 11.54 2.56 12.61
C LEU A 15 12.18 2.80 11.23
N ALA A 16 11.39 3.08 10.19
CA ALA A 16 11.90 3.40 8.85
C ALA A 16 12.74 4.69 8.88
N ALA A 17 12.27 5.74 9.55
CA ALA A 17 13.01 6.98 9.69
C ALA A 17 14.32 6.79 10.47
N ALA A 18 14.28 6.06 11.59
CA ALA A 18 15.47 5.77 12.39
C ALA A 18 16.51 4.96 11.62
N ARG A 19 16.05 3.98 10.81
CA ARG A 19 16.93 3.21 9.93
C ARG A 19 17.68 4.11 8.93
N GLU A 20 17.00 5.04 8.28
CA GLU A 20 17.65 5.98 7.36
C GLU A 20 18.59 6.97 8.09
N LEU A 21 18.18 7.44 9.25
CA LEU A 21 19.01 8.34 10.06
C LEU A 21 20.26 7.65 10.59
N SER A 22 20.18 6.38 10.97
CA SER A 22 21.34 5.60 11.46
C SER A 22 22.43 5.37 10.41
N GLN A 23 22.14 5.56 9.13
CA GLN A 23 23.14 5.53 8.07
C GLN A 23 23.99 6.82 8.01
N ARG A 24 23.49 7.91 8.62
CA ARG A 24 24.11 9.25 8.58
C ARG A 24 24.62 9.74 9.92
N TYR A 25 24.01 9.25 10.99
CA TYR A 25 24.28 9.70 12.36
C TYR A 25 24.61 8.50 13.25
N GLU A 26 25.66 8.64 14.03
CA GLU A 26 25.94 7.77 15.16
C GLU A 26 24.97 8.08 16.32
N ASN A 27 24.67 7.11 17.16
CA ASN A 27 23.86 7.27 18.37
C ASN A 27 22.44 7.81 18.09
N VAL A 28 21.69 7.14 17.22
CA VAL A 28 20.26 7.36 17.03
C VAL A 28 19.49 6.64 18.14
N LEU A 29 18.68 7.38 18.90
CA LEU A 29 17.79 6.84 19.93
C LEU A 29 16.37 6.76 19.40
N ILE A 30 15.67 5.66 19.65
CA ILE A 30 14.23 5.53 19.44
C ILE A 30 13.57 5.39 20.81
N ILE A 31 12.54 6.18 21.05
CA ILE A 31 11.72 6.08 22.26
C ILE A 31 10.25 5.89 21.89
N ASP A 32 9.56 5.06 22.65
CA ASP A 32 8.11 4.81 22.51
C ASP A 32 7.47 4.75 23.89
N LYS A 33 6.17 4.98 23.95
CA LYS A 33 5.37 4.81 25.17
C LYS A 33 5.05 3.35 25.47
N GLU A 34 5.13 2.50 24.46
CA GLU A 34 4.85 1.08 24.56
C GLU A 34 6.10 0.28 24.96
N GLU A 35 5.91 -0.90 25.53
CA GLU A 35 7.00 -1.76 25.99
C GLU A 35 7.81 -2.39 24.84
N SER A 36 7.30 -2.35 23.61
CA SER A 36 7.93 -2.93 22.42
C SER A 36 7.62 -2.12 21.16
N PHE A 37 8.46 -2.27 20.15
CA PHE A 37 8.24 -1.68 18.83
C PHE A 37 7.05 -2.32 18.10
N GLY A 38 6.53 -1.61 17.07
CA GLY A 38 5.48 -2.12 16.17
C GLY A 38 4.08 -2.19 16.79
N ARG A 39 3.90 -1.75 18.03
CA ARG A 39 2.60 -1.74 18.68
C ARG A 39 1.64 -0.72 18.08
N GLY A 40 0.37 -0.78 18.43
CA GLY A 40 -0.65 0.14 17.94
C GLY A 40 -1.06 -0.13 16.48
N ILE A 41 -1.12 0.91 15.66
CA ILE A 41 -1.58 0.82 14.26
C ILE A 41 -0.68 -0.08 13.42
N SER A 42 0.62 -0.11 13.68
CA SER A 42 1.57 -0.93 12.92
C SER A 42 1.32 -2.44 13.05
N SER A 43 0.75 -2.90 14.16
CA SER A 43 0.35 -4.30 14.36
C SER A 43 -1.15 -4.56 14.10
N ARG A 44 -1.90 -3.56 13.68
CA ARG A 44 -3.36 -3.64 13.46
C ARG A 44 -3.74 -2.95 12.15
N ASN A 45 -3.19 -3.45 11.07
CA ASN A 45 -3.41 -2.94 9.73
C ASN A 45 -3.97 -4.05 8.82
N SER A 46 -4.36 -3.71 7.61
CA SER A 46 -4.91 -4.67 6.64
C SER A 46 -3.85 -5.37 5.80
N GLU A 47 -2.57 -5.02 5.98
CA GLU A 47 -1.43 -5.54 5.21
C GLU A 47 -1.50 -5.29 3.70
N VAL A 48 -2.52 -4.59 3.24
CA VAL A 48 -2.69 -4.24 1.84
C VAL A 48 -1.74 -3.12 1.43
N VAL A 49 -0.92 -3.38 0.43
CA VAL A 49 -0.01 -2.40 -0.15
C VAL A 49 -0.79 -1.48 -1.10
N HIS A 50 -0.97 -0.22 -0.67
CA HIS A 50 -1.72 0.78 -1.43
C HIS A 50 -0.88 1.39 -2.56
N SER A 51 -1.51 1.72 -3.71
CA SER A 51 -0.87 2.32 -4.89
C SER A 51 -1.39 3.72 -5.26
N GLY A 52 -2.13 4.38 -4.38
CA GLY A 52 -2.57 5.76 -4.64
C GLY A 52 -3.79 5.92 -5.55
N LEU A 53 -4.44 4.84 -6.01
CA LEU A 53 -5.54 4.89 -6.99
C LEU A 53 -6.77 5.70 -6.54
N TYR A 54 -7.06 5.72 -5.23
CA TYR A 54 -8.24 6.41 -4.67
C TYR A 54 -8.00 7.87 -4.31
N TYR A 55 -6.74 8.33 -4.32
CA TYR A 55 -6.39 9.62 -3.75
C TYR A 55 -6.52 10.76 -4.77
N LYS A 56 -6.73 11.96 -4.24
CA LYS A 56 -6.78 13.17 -5.07
C LYS A 56 -5.47 13.33 -5.85
N GLN A 57 -5.60 13.65 -7.12
CA GLN A 57 -4.46 13.93 -8.01
C GLN A 57 -3.51 14.96 -7.40
N ASN A 58 -2.22 14.77 -7.57
CA ASN A 58 -1.14 15.63 -7.06
C ASN A 58 -1.09 15.77 -5.53
N SER A 59 -1.85 14.98 -4.77
CA SER A 59 -1.68 14.94 -3.31
C SER A 59 -0.41 14.18 -2.94
N LEU A 60 0.25 14.60 -1.85
CA LEU A 60 1.39 13.85 -1.31
C LEU A 60 1.05 12.39 -1.05
N LYS A 61 -0.19 12.11 -0.63
CA LYS A 61 -0.66 10.75 -0.38
C LYS A 61 -0.67 9.92 -1.67
N ALA A 62 -1.14 10.46 -2.81
CA ALA A 62 -1.10 9.77 -4.09
C ALA A 62 0.35 9.49 -4.52
N ILE A 63 1.18 10.53 -4.54
CA ILE A 63 2.58 10.46 -4.97
C ILE A 63 3.39 9.47 -4.12
N LEU A 64 3.28 9.60 -2.79
CA LEU A 64 4.06 8.78 -1.85
C LEU A 64 3.57 7.32 -1.80
N CYS A 65 2.26 7.05 -1.97
CA CYS A 65 1.77 5.67 -2.04
C CYS A 65 2.28 4.93 -3.29
N ILE A 66 2.30 5.59 -4.45
CA ILE A 66 2.81 4.98 -5.68
C ILE A 66 4.30 4.66 -5.56
N LYS A 67 5.09 5.66 -5.14
CA LYS A 67 6.53 5.47 -4.90
C LYS A 67 6.80 4.45 -3.80
N GLY A 68 6.03 4.52 -2.71
CA GLY A 68 6.15 3.64 -1.56
C GLY A 68 5.82 2.19 -1.87
N GLN A 69 4.85 1.92 -2.73
CA GLN A 69 4.52 0.56 -3.18
C GLN A 69 5.76 -0.12 -3.81
N GLN A 70 6.42 0.52 -4.75
CA GLN A 70 7.62 -0.03 -5.39
C GLN A 70 8.75 -0.24 -4.38
N LEU A 71 9.05 0.78 -3.58
CA LEU A 71 10.09 0.71 -2.55
C LEU A 71 9.83 -0.40 -1.52
N LEU A 72 8.55 -0.61 -1.16
CA LEU A 72 8.17 -1.65 -0.21
C LEU A 72 8.39 -3.05 -0.80
N TYR A 73 7.98 -3.30 -2.04
CA TYR A 73 8.22 -4.59 -2.68
C TYR A 73 9.72 -4.87 -2.86
N ASP A 74 10.50 -3.87 -3.27
CA ASP A 74 11.96 -4.01 -3.38
C ASP A 74 12.58 -4.33 -2.02
N TYR A 75 12.13 -3.66 -0.96
CA TYR A 75 12.57 -3.91 0.41
C TYR A 75 12.17 -5.31 0.91
N CYS A 76 10.93 -5.72 0.68
CA CYS A 76 10.46 -7.05 1.04
C CYS A 76 11.29 -8.14 0.36
N LYS A 77 11.59 -7.95 -0.92
CA LYS A 77 12.45 -8.88 -1.68
C LYS A 77 13.88 -8.90 -1.13
N GLU A 78 14.48 -7.73 -0.86
CA GLU A 78 15.84 -7.62 -0.31
C GLU A 78 15.95 -8.30 1.06
N LYS A 79 14.94 -8.12 1.91
CA LYS A 79 14.94 -8.63 3.30
C LYS A 79 14.24 -9.97 3.48
N SER A 80 13.81 -10.61 2.38
CA SER A 80 13.06 -11.88 2.43
C SER A 80 11.79 -11.81 3.29
N ILE A 81 11.12 -10.64 3.29
CA ILE A 81 9.84 -10.44 3.98
C ILE A 81 8.74 -11.07 3.12
N PRO A 82 7.89 -11.95 3.68
CA PRO A 82 6.81 -12.56 2.95
C PRO A 82 5.85 -11.51 2.40
N HIS A 83 5.57 -11.58 1.11
CA HIS A 83 4.62 -10.70 0.42
C HIS A 83 4.06 -11.42 -0.81
N ASN A 84 2.87 -11.01 -1.23
CA ASN A 84 2.22 -11.58 -2.40
C ASN A 84 1.58 -10.47 -3.25
N ILE A 85 1.99 -10.38 -4.51
CA ILE A 85 1.40 -9.47 -5.50
C ILE A 85 0.23 -10.21 -6.17
N CYS A 86 -0.90 -10.28 -5.47
CA CYS A 86 -2.08 -11.03 -5.87
C CYS A 86 -3.06 -10.23 -6.74
N GLY A 87 -2.80 -8.94 -6.95
CA GLY A 87 -3.71 -8.03 -7.63
C GLY A 87 -4.83 -7.51 -6.71
N LYS A 88 -5.67 -6.65 -7.29
CA LYS A 88 -6.86 -6.10 -6.63
C LYS A 88 -8.00 -6.02 -7.62
N LEU A 89 -9.10 -6.70 -7.29
CA LEU A 89 -10.35 -6.63 -8.02
C LEU A 89 -11.34 -5.73 -7.26
N ILE A 90 -11.88 -4.74 -7.95
CA ILE A 90 -12.95 -3.86 -7.47
C ILE A 90 -14.17 -4.15 -8.32
N VAL A 91 -15.29 -4.45 -7.70
CA VAL A 91 -16.50 -4.89 -8.41
C VAL A 91 -17.67 -3.95 -8.19
N ALA A 92 -18.60 -3.92 -9.14
CA ALA A 92 -19.79 -3.09 -9.08
C ALA A 92 -20.97 -3.72 -9.82
N GLN A 93 -22.17 -3.23 -9.49
CA GLN A 93 -23.44 -3.60 -10.11
C GLN A 93 -24.07 -2.39 -10.80
N GLY A 94 -24.73 -2.63 -11.93
CA GLY A 94 -25.51 -1.66 -12.68
C GLY A 94 -24.68 -0.54 -13.31
N GLU A 95 -25.31 0.29 -14.13
CA GLU A 95 -24.63 1.34 -14.90
C GLU A 95 -23.99 2.42 -14.02
N ILE A 96 -24.58 2.76 -12.87
CA ILE A 96 -23.98 3.71 -11.91
C ILE A 96 -22.67 3.13 -11.35
N GLY A 97 -22.65 1.84 -11.04
CA GLY A 97 -21.46 1.14 -10.58
C GLY A 97 -20.36 1.13 -11.65
N LYS A 98 -20.69 0.84 -12.89
CA LYS A 98 -19.79 0.89 -14.04
C LYS A 98 -19.16 2.27 -14.23
N GLN A 99 -20.00 3.33 -14.16
CA GLN A 99 -19.51 4.70 -14.25
C GLN A 99 -18.47 5.00 -13.16
N LYS A 100 -18.74 4.62 -11.89
CA LYS A 100 -17.79 4.81 -10.78
C LYS A 100 -16.47 4.07 -11.00
N LEU A 101 -16.49 2.86 -11.55
CA LEU A 101 -15.26 2.13 -11.89
C LEU A 101 -14.47 2.85 -12.99
N THR A 102 -15.16 3.41 -13.99
CA THR A 102 -14.52 4.17 -15.07
C THR A 102 -13.88 5.47 -14.54
N GLU A 103 -14.58 6.19 -13.66
CA GLU A 103 -14.05 7.38 -12.99
C GLU A 103 -12.82 7.04 -12.13
N LEU A 104 -12.88 5.91 -11.39
CA LEU A 104 -11.77 5.43 -10.58
C LEU A 104 -10.55 5.06 -11.43
N LEU A 105 -10.76 4.36 -12.55
CA LEU A 105 -9.70 4.05 -13.51
C LEU A 105 -9.04 5.33 -14.05
N SER A 106 -9.85 6.31 -14.46
CA SER A 106 -9.35 7.60 -14.91
C SER A 106 -8.56 8.35 -13.84
N ASN A 107 -9.01 8.30 -12.57
CA ASN A 107 -8.26 8.87 -11.46
C ASN A 107 -6.93 8.16 -11.22
N ALA A 108 -6.94 6.83 -11.26
CA ALA A 108 -5.74 6.01 -11.10
C ALA A 108 -4.70 6.36 -12.20
N GLN A 109 -5.13 6.44 -13.45
CA GLN A 109 -4.26 6.80 -14.60
C GLN A 109 -3.66 8.19 -14.44
N ARG A 110 -4.46 9.19 -14.01
CA ARG A 110 -3.96 10.56 -13.72
C ARG A 110 -2.95 10.58 -12.57
N ASN A 111 -3.05 9.64 -11.63
CA ASN A 111 -2.07 9.46 -10.55
C ASN A 111 -0.84 8.65 -10.97
N GLY A 112 -0.78 8.13 -12.21
CA GLY A 112 0.36 7.35 -12.72
C GLY A 112 0.21 5.84 -12.55
N VAL A 113 -0.95 5.34 -12.12
CA VAL A 113 -1.27 3.90 -12.05
C VAL A 113 -1.91 3.49 -13.37
N GLN A 114 -1.11 2.94 -14.32
CA GLN A 114 -1.49 2.73 -15.72
C GLN A 114 -2.00 1.31 -16.01
N ASP A 115 -1.88 0.38 -15.10
CA ASP A 115 -2.11 -1.06 -15.29
C ASP A 115 -3.52 -1.52 -14.91
N GLY A 116 -4.43 -0.58 -14.65
CA GLY A 116 -5.83 -0.89 -14.38
C GLY A 116 -6.58 -1.34 -15.62
N LYS A 117 -7.41 -2.38 -15.52
CA LYS A 117 -8.20 -2.95 -16.59
C LYS A 117 -9.66 -3.11 -16.16
N LEU A 118 -10.59 -2.57 -16.96
CA LEU A 118 -12.02 -2.89 -16.79
C LEU A 118 -12.26 -4.35 -17.19
N CYS A 119 -13.06 -5.04 -16.39
CA CYS A 119 -13.36 -6.46 -16.56
C CYS A 119 -14.87 -6.66 -16.70
N ASN A 120 -15.25 -7.59 -17.58
CA ASN A 120 -16.60 -8.10 -17.69
C ASN A 120 -16.84 -9.23 -16.66
N LYS A 121 -18.06 -9.76 -16.63
CA LYS A 121 -18.48 -10.82 -15.70
C LYS A 121 -17.61 -12.08 -15.79
N ASP A 122 -17.26 -12.53 -17.00
CA ASP A 122 -16.47 -13.76 -17.17
C ASP A 122 -15.04 -13.59 -16.69
N GLU A 123 -14.46 -12.41 -16.93
CA GLU A 123 -13.13 -12.05 -16.40
C GLU A 123 -13.14 -11.95 -14.87
N ILE A 124 -14.21 -11.40 -14.26
CA ILE A 124 -14.37 -11.36 -12.79
C ILE A 124 -14.39 -12.78 -12.24
N LEU A 125 -15.20 -13.67 -12.82
CA LEU A 125 -15.30 -15.07 -12.39
C LEU A 125 -14.00 -15.85 -12.55
N SER A 126 -13.14 -15.47 -13.50
CA SER A 126 -11.81 -16.08 -13.65
C SER A 126 -10.83 -15.69 -12.52
N PHE A 127 -11.00 -14.51 -11.92
CA PHE A 127 -10.21 -14.06 -10.75
C PHE A 127 -10.79 -14.58 -9.44
N GLU A 128 -12.11 -14.52 -9.30
CA GLU A 128 -12.82 -14.90 -8.07
C GLU A 128 -14.17 -15.55 -8.40
N PRO A 129 -14.22 -16.88 -8.45
CA PRO A 129 -15.41 -17.62 -8.90
C PRO A 129 -16.67 -17.40 -8.06
N HIS A 130 -16.53 -16.96 -6.83
CA HIS A 130 -17.64 -16.75 -5.90
C HIS A 130 -18.21 -15.33 -5.91
N VAL A 131 -17.57 -14.40 -6.61
CA VAL A 131 -18.03 -13.01 -6.70
C VAL A 131 -19.12 -12.87 -7.77
N GLN A 132 -20.28 -12.40 -7.37
CA GLN A 132 -21.38 -12.06 -8.27
C GLN A 132 -21.36 -10.56 -8.57
N ALA A 133 -20.81 -10.18 -9.71
CA ALA A 133 -20.78 -8.79 -10.16
C ALA A 133 -20.88 -8.69 -11.67
N GLU A 134 -21.38 -7.54 -12.15
CA GLU A 134 -21.53 -7.27 -13.59
C GLU A 134 -20.29 -6.60 -14.17
N TYR A 135 -19.66 -5.74 -13.39
CA TYR A 135 -18.51 -4.93 -13.81
C TYR A 135 -17.39 -5.03 -12.79
N GLY A 136 -16.16 -5.07 -13.28
CA GLY A 136 -14.96 -5.11 -12.49
C GLY A 136 -13.89 -4.11 -12.94
N LEU A 137 -12.99 -3.79 -12.05
CA LEU A 137 -11.76 -3.05 -12.32
C LEU A 137 -10.62 -3.79 -11.62
N TYR A 138 -9.68 -4.32 -12.39
CA TYR A 138 -8.56 -5.09 -11.89
C TYR A 138 -7.24 -4.34 -12.02
N PHE A 139 -6.42 -4.40 -10.97
CA PHE A 139 -5.08 -3.86 -10.91
C PHE A 139 -4.09 -4.96 -10.53
N PRO A 140 -3.18 -5.38 -11.38
CA PRO A 140 -2.31 -6.54 -11.16
C PRO A 140 -1.22 -6.33 -10.12
N ARG A 141 -0.75 -5.09 -9.91
CA ARG A 141 0.38 -4.79 -9.02
C ARG A 141 0.03 -4.51 -7.56
N PHE A 142 -1.23 -4.73 -7.18
CA PHE A 142 -1.59 -4.71 -5.77
C PHE A 142 -1.20 -5.99 -5.06
N GLY A 143 -0.97 -5.92 -3.78
CA GLY A 143 -0.65 -7.09 -3.00
C GLY A 143 -0.76 -6.86 -1.51
N VAL A 144 -0.30 -7.84 -0.79
CA VAL A 144 -0.25 -7.86 0.67
C VAL A 144 1.18 -8.13 1.13
N VAL A 145 1.51 -7.68 2.33
CA VAL A 145 2.79 -7.90 2.98
C VAL A 145 2.53 -8.46 4.38
N ASP A 146 3.33 -9.45 4.79
CA ASP A 146 3.29 -9.93 6.17
C ASP A 146 3.97 -8.89 7.06
N SER A 147 3.22 -8.30 7.97
CA SER A 147 3.70 -7.27 8.91
C SER A 147 4.09 -7.82 10.29
N HIS A 148 4.06 -9.15 10.48
CA HIS A 148 4.31 -9.83 11.76
C HIS A 148 5.63 -10.59 11.84
#